data_62d19b38ea7877f7884e483287bcab4d
#
_entry.id   62d19b38ea7877f7884e483287bcab4d
#
_cell.length_a   1.000
_cell.length_b   1.000
_cell.length_c   1.000
_cell.angle_alpha   90.00
_cell.angle_beta   90.00
_cell.angle_gamma   90.00
#
_symmetry.space_group_name_H-M   'P 1'
#
loop_
_entity.id
_entity.type
_entity.pdbx_description
1 polymer ?
#
loop_
_entity_poly.entity_id
_entity_poly.type
_entity_poly.pdbx_seq_one_letter_code
_entity_poly.pdbx_strand_id
1 'polypeptide(L)'
;RQRQMCIRDRAYTYSVIWTRSDTPWATRWDAYLHVVDPRIHWYSLLNATAIVALLCLLVALVMARSMRHDIYRYNAIDLTEDIQEDFGWKLVHGEVFRAPTSSMMLSVMAGSGAQLGAMATTTLFFALLGFLNPSNRGSLGTIMIVTWTLFGCLGGYVSARVYVSFDGAQWRRNMILTAVLLPTAIFALMNLLNFVLVLNHSSGAVPFGTLLALVALWFLIHVPLSFLGTYFGLKAGGFPHPVRVNQIPRQIPPQKWYMRLWPSALLAGLLPFGAAWLELFFIINSLFGNRVYYAFGFLSLTFVVTLLTTATVSILNCYLHLCAEEYRWQWRAFISGGASAFWLFAYGVFFCVLRLNLPDLSSKFLYIGYLLIISTLDFLLFGFVGFAACYV
;
A
#
# COMPACT_ATOMS: atom_id res chain seq x y z
N ARG A 1 -53.04 45.21 -18.61
CA ARG A 1 -53.36 43.95 -17.88
C ARG A 1 -52.10 43.55 -17.11
N GLN A 2 -51.98 44.03 -15.84
CA GLN A 2 -51.01 43.54 -14.90
C GLN A 2 -51.37 42.11 -14.51
N ARG A 3 -50.54 41.13 -14.88
CA ARG A 3 -50.62 39.79 -14.29
C ARG A 3 -50.13 39.90 -12.85
N GLN A 4 -51.03 39.85 -11.90
CA GLN A 4 -50.71 39.57 -10.50
C GLN A 4 -50.11 38.15 -10.46
N MET A 5 -48.82 38.07 -10.32
CA MET A 5 -48.16 36.84 -9.91
C MET A 5 -48.54 36.59 -8.44
N CYS A 6 -49.54 35.72 -8.23
CA CYS A 6 -49.82 35.21 -6.90
C CYS A 6 -48.61 34.33 -6.48
N ILE A 7 -47.67 34.90 -5.76
CA ILE A 7 -46.67 34.16 -5.01
C ILE A 7 -47.43 33.47 -3.88
N ARG A 8 -47.76 32.20 -4.07
CA ARG A 8 -48.27 31.36 -2.99
C ARG A 8 -47.08 30.94 -2.16
N ASP A 9 -46.85 31.64 -1.06
CA ASP A 9 -45.92 31.18 -0.04
C ASP A 9 -46.43 29.85 0.51
N ARG A 10 -45.66 28.80 0.38
CA ARG A 10 -45.94 27.49 0.97
C ARG A 10 -45.22 27.42 2.32
N ALA A 11 -45.97 27.49 3.39
CA ALA A 11 -45.44 27.17 4.71
C ALA A 11 -45.37 25.67 4.87
N TYR A 12 -44.15 25.14 4.98
CA TYR A 12 -43.93 23.73 5.31
C TYR A 12 -43.94 23.58 6.83
N THR A 13 -44.92 22.84 7.33
CA THR A 13 -45.03 22.48 8.75
C THR A 13 -44.64 21.03 8.95
N TYR A 14 -43.98 20.72 10.05
CA TYR A 14 -43.69 19.35 10.47
C TYR A 14 -44.14 19.13 11.90
N SER A 15 -44.59 17.92 12.18
CA SER A 15 -44.87 17.46 13.54
C SER A 15 -43.83 16.41 13.95
N VAL A 16 -43.34 16.49 15.17
CA VAL A 16 -42.38 15.57 15.73
C VAL A 16 -43.11 14.64 16.71
N ILE A 17 -43.13 13.37 16.40
CA ILE A 17 -43.67 12.33 17.28
C ILE A 17 -42.48 11.54 17.82
N TRP A 18 -42.32 11.58 19.14
CA TRP A 18 -41.27 10.85 19.83
C TRP A 18 -41.75 9.44 20.17
N THR A 19 -41.11 8.45 19.56
CA THR A 19 -41.33 7.04 19.87
C THR A 19 -40.12 6.46 20.59
N ARG A 20 -40.35 5.68 21.64
CA ARG A 20 -39.26 5.01 22.34
C ARG A 20 -38.66 3.94 21.43
N SER A 21 -37.34 3.94 21.29
CA SER A 21 -36.58 2.96 20.50
C SER A 21 -35.68 2.16 21.45
N ASP A 22 -35.70 0.85 21.34
CA ASP A 22 -34.83 -0.04 22.12
C ASP A 22 -33.41 -0.14 21.55
N THR A 23 -33.16 0.54 20.40
CA THR A 23 -31.85 0.54 19.78
C THR A 23 -30.91 1.46 20.57
N PRO A 24 -29.73 0.99 21.04
CA PRO A 24 -28.73 1.82 21.70
C PRO A 24 -28.32 2.99 20.81
N TRP A 25 -28.06 4.12 21.44
CA TRP A 25 -27.71 5.34 20.69
C TRP A 25 -26.44 5.15 19.82
N ALA A 26 -25.47 4.39 20.30
CA ALA A 26 -24.23 4.09 19.58
C ALA A 26 -24.42 3.30 18.26
N THR A 27 -25.46 2.43 18.20
CA THR A 27 -25.75 1.59 17.02
C THR A 27 -26.97 2.09 16.23
N ARG A 28 -27.60 3.18 16.66
CA ARG A 28 -28.79 3.73 15.99
C ARG A 28 -28.53 4.12 14.55
N TRP A 29 -27.30 4.57 14.25
CA TRP A 29 -26.91 4.95 12.91
C TRP A 29 -26.97 3.78 11.92
N ASP A 30 -26.72 2.57 12.37
CA ASP A 30 -26.77 1.35 11.55
C ASP A 30 -28.19 1.06 11.03
N ALA A 31 -29.23 1.47 11.79
CA ALA A 31 -30.63 1.32 11.38
C ALA A 31 -31.03 2.25 10.22
N TYR A 32 -30.32 3.37 10.03
CA TYR A 32 -30.56 4.31 8.92
C TYR A 32 -29.75 3.98 7.67
N LEU A 33 -28.74 3.14 7.82
CA LEU A 33 -27.92 2.67 6.70
C LEU A 33 -28.58 1.39 6.16
N HIS A 34 -29.04 1.46 4.92
CA HIS A 34 -29.40 0.24 4.20
C HIS A 34 -28.12 -0.52 3.90
N VAL A 35 -27.63 -1.26 4.88
CA VAL A 35 -26.42 -2.08 4.77
C VAL A 35 -26.68 -3.20 3.77
N VAL A 36 -25.75 -3.44 2.86
CA VAL A 36 -25.73 -4.61 1.98
C VAL A 36 -25.80 -5.86 2.86
N ASP A 37 -26.52 -6.90 2.43
CA ASP A 37 -26.72 -8.13 3.19
C ASP A 37 -25.36 -8.69 3.67
N PRO A 38 -25.12 -8.79 4.98
CA PRO A 38 -23.84 -9.23 5.53
C PRO A 38 -23.47 -10.66 5.13
N ARG A 39 -24.46 -11.48 4.73
CA ARG A 39 -24.22 -12.85 4.25
C ARG A 39 -23.39 -12.88 2.97
N ILE A 40 -23.59 -11.92 2.06
CA ILE A 40 -22.84 -11.83 0.81
C ILE A 40 -21.36 -11.59 1.10
N HIS A 41 -21.03 -10.71 2.05
CA HIS A 41 -19.66 -10.46 2.46
C HIS A 41 -18.98 -11.69 3.07
N TRP A 42 -19.69 -12.45 3.92
CA TRP A 42 -19.12 -13.67 4.52
C TRP A 42 -18.77 -14.72 3.48
N TYR A 43 -19.67 -15.05 2.57
CA TYR A 43 -19.40 -16.04 1.52
C TYR A 43 -18.25 -15.60 0.61
N SER A 44 -18.24 -14.36 0.21
CA SER A 44 -17.22 -13.79 -0.62
C SER A 44 -15.83 -13.83 0.05
N LEU A 45 -15.78 -13.44 1.32
CA LEU A 45 -14.57 -13.44 2.11
C LEU A 45 -14.01 -14.85 2.34
N LEU A 46 -14.88 -15.81 2.73
CA LEU A 46 -14.47 -17.20 2.88
C LEU A 46 -13.92 -17.77 1.58
N ASN A 47 -14.57 -17.47 0.45
CA ASN A 47 -14.10 -17.90 -0.86
C ASN A 47 -12.75 -17.27 -1.21
N ALA A 48 -12.59 -15.95 -1.03
CA ALA A 48 -11.32 -15.25 -1.27
C ALA A 48 -10.20 -15.79 -0.36
N THR A 49 -10.48 -15.98 0.93
CA THR A 49 -9.51 -16.52 1.89
C THR A 49 -9.10 -17.95 1.53
N ALA A 50 -10.05 -18.80 1.12
CA ALA A 50 -9.78 -20.17 0.71
C ALA A 50 -8.91 -20.22 -0.55
N ILE A 51 -9.22 -19.38 -1.55
CA ILE A 51 -8.42 -19.26 -2.78
C ILE A 51 -7.01 -18.80 -2.46
N VAL A 52 -6.83 -17.78 -1.62
CA VAL A 52 -5.51 -17.27 -1.23
C VAL A 52 -4.74 -18.29 -0.41
N ALA A 53 -5.37 -19.00 0.53
CA ALA A 53 -4.74 -20.07 1.28
C ALA A 53 -4.25 -21.19 0.34
N LEU A 54 -5.06 -21.57 -0.64
CA LEU A 54 -4.66 -22.55 -1.67
C LEU A 54 -3.47 -22.03 -2.51
N LEU A 55 -3.50 -20.76 -2.94
CA LEU A 55 -2.40 -20.15 -3.69
C LEU A 55 -1.10 -20.11 -2.86
N CYS A 56 -1.16 -19.70 -1.59
CA CYS A 56 -0.01 -19.72 -0.69
C CYS A 56 0.55 -21.14 -0.51
N LEU A 57 -0.34 -22.13 -0.34
CA LEU A 57 0.07 -23.53 -0.26
C LEU A 57 0.74 -24.01 -1.55
N LEU A 58 0.17 -23.71 -2.72
CA LEU A 58 0.76 -24.05 -4.02
C LEU A 58 2.14 -23.42 -4.20
N VAL A 59 2.29 -22.14 -3.87
CA VAL A 59 3.58 -21.45 -3.93
C VAL A 59 4.61 -22.12 -2.99
N ALA A 60 4.22 -22.41 -1.75
CA ALA A 60 5.07 -23.09 -0.79
C ALA A 60 5.49 -24.50 -1.28
N LEU A 61 4.56 -25.25 -1.86
CA LEU A 61 4.85 -26.58 -2.43
C LEU A 61 5.78 -26.49 -3.65
N VAL A 62 5.55 -25.53 -4.55
CA VAL A 62 6.43 -25.31 -5.71
C VAL A 62 7.84 -24.97 -5.26
N MET A 63 7.99 -24.01 -4.33
CA MET A 63 9.29 -23.65 -3.77
C MET A 63 9.97 -24.83 -3.06
N ALA A 64 9.24 -25.53 -2.18
CA ALA A 64 9.79 -26.69 -1.46
C ALA A 64 10.24 -27.80 -2.42
N ARG A 65 9.46 -28.06 -3.49
CA ARG A 65 9.82 -29.05 -4.51
C ARG A 65 11.04 -28.62 -5.32
N SER A 66 11.08 -27.37 -5.73
CA SER A 66 12.20 -26.82 -6.50
C SER A 66 13.48 -26.82 -5.68
N MET A 67 13.45 -26.32 -4.45
CA MET A 67 14.60 -26.34 -3.55
C MET A 67 15.10 -27.75 -3.25
N ARG A 68 14.20 -28.72 -3.00
CA ARG A 68 14.58 -30.12 -2.78
C ARG A 68 15.23 -30.69 -4.02
N HIS A 69 14.72 -30.40 -5.21
CA HIS A 69 15.31 -30.85 -6.47
C HIS A 69 16.71 -30.26 -6.69
N ASP A 70 16.88 -28.96 -6.42
CA ASP A 70 18.16 -28.28 -6.54
C ASP A 70 19.19 -28.83 -5.54
N ILE A 71 18.81 -28.99 -4.26
CA ILE A 71 19.68 -29.57 -3.23
C ILE A 71 20.09 -31.03 -3.61
N TYR A 72 19.13 -31.83 -4.05
CA TYR A 72 19.42 -33.21 -4.50
C TYR A 72 20.41 -33.22 -5.67
N ARG A 73 20.25 -32.35 -6.65
CA ARG A 73 21.12 -32.19 -7.80
C ARG A 73 22.55 -31.78 -7.38
N TYR A 74 22.67 -30.82 -6.47
CA TYR A 74 23.98 -30.40 -5.95
C TYR A 74 24.71 -31.51 -5.19
N ASN A 75 24.00 -32.28 -4.37
CA ASN A 75 24.60 -33.38 -3.62
C ASN A 75 24.97 -34.60 -4.50
N ALA A 76 24.27 -34.79 -5.62
CA ALA A 76 24.57 -35.89 -6.54
C ALA A 76 25.85 -35.65 -7.36
N ILE A 77 26.26 -34.41 -7.56
CA ILE A 77 27.43 -34.01 -8.34
C ILE A 77 28.73 -34.17 -7.53
N ASP A 78 28.70 -34.19 -6.21
CA ASP A 78 29.89 -34.36 -5.34
C ASP A 78 30.56 -35.75 -5.47
N LEU A 79 29.95 -36.68 -6.22
CA LEU A 79 30.51 -38.02 -6.45
C LEU A 79 31.35 -38.16 -7.72
N THR A 80 31.44 -37.14 -8.56
CA THR A 80 32.25 -37.12 -9.78
C THR A 80 33.16 -35.90 -9.78
N GLU A 81 34.46 -36.11 -9.70
CA GLU A 81 35.52 -35.08 -9.58
C GLU A 81 35.69 -34.15 -10.80
N ASP A 82 34.77 -34.12 -11.74
CA ASP A 82 34.88 -33.27 -12.93
C ASP A 82 34.06 -31.99 -12.77
N ILE A 83 34.78 -30.89 -12.81
CA ILE A 83 34.40 -29.48 -12.99
C ILE A 83 32.89 -29.23 -12.83
N GLN A 84 32.49 -28.98 -11.58
CA GLN A 84 31.11 -28.59 -11.25
C GLN A 84 30.85 -27.19 -11.74
N GLU A 85 30.11 -27.05 -12.82
CA GLU A 85 29.43 -25.78 -13.12
C GLU A 85 28.27 -25.63 -12.11
N ASP A 86 28.45 -24.76 -11.12
CA ASP A 86 27.36 -24.34 -10.25
C ASP A 86 26.26 -23.74 -11.11
N PHE A 87 24.99 -24.06 -10.85
CA PHE A 87 23.85 -23.56 -11.60
C PHE A 87 22.89 -22.74 -10.73
N GLY A 88 22.25 -21.75 -11.36
CA GLY A 88 21.14 -21.02 -10.77
C GLY A 88 21.51 -20.16 -9.56
N TRP A 89 20.69 -20.18 -8.51
CA TRP A 89 20.82 -19.30 -7.35
C TRP A 89 22.13 -19.47 -6.56
N LYS A 90 22.75 -20.66 -6.58
CA LYS A 90 24.02 -20.93 -5.89
C LYS A 90 25.17 -20.11 -6.47
N LEU A 91 25.15 -19.82 -7.77
CA LEU A 91 26.15 -18.98 -8.43
C LEU A 91 26.13 -17.51 -7.98
N VAL A 92 24.98 -17.03 -7.54
CA VAL A 92 24.77 -15.62 -7.19
C VAL A 92 24.74 -15.36 -5.68
N HIS A 93 25.02 -16.38 -4.85
CA HIS A 93 24.93 -16.31 -3.40
C HIS A 93 25.76 -15.16 -2.77
N GLY A 94 26.93 -14.82 -3.33
CA GLY A 94 27.75 -13.71 -2.87
C GLY A 94 27.37 -12.35 -3.46
N GLU A 95 26.66 -12.34 -4.59
CA GLU A 95 26.24 -11.11 -5.28
C GLU A 95 24.91 -10.56 -4.78
N VAL A 96 24.11 -11.37 -4.10
CA VAL A 96 22.77 -11.01 -3.58
C VAL A 96 22.82 -9.82 -2.61
N PHE A 97 23.91 -9.69 -1.85
CA PHE A 97 24.10 -8.61 -0.87
C PHE A 97 24.71 -7.34 -1.46
N ARG A 98 24.93 -7.29 -2.77
CA ARG A 98 25.46 -6.09 -3.44
C ARG A 98 24.44 -4.96 -3.36
N ALA A 99 24.92 -3.76 -2.99
CA ALA A 99 24.11 -2.56 -2.92
C ALA A 99 23.43 -2.27 -4.27
N PRO A 100 22.11 -2.01 -4.27
CA PRO A 100 21.37 -1.73 -5.50
C PRO A 100 21.74 -0.36 -6.08
N THR A 101 21.48 -0.18 -7.38
CA THR A 101 21.49 1.15 -7.98
C THR A 101 20.48 2.04 -7.27
N SER A 102 20.85 3.29 -6.93
CA SER A 102 19.99 4.21 -6.18
C SER A 102 19.51 3.68 -4.82
N SER A 103 20.43 3.07 -4.04
CA SER A 103 20.16 2.51 -2.71
C SER A 103 19.47 3.52 -1.77
N MET A 104 19.82 4.82 -1.88
CA MET A 104 19.19 5.89 -1.10
C MET A 104 17.69 6.01 -1.40
N MET A 105 17.29 5.97 -2.69
CA MET A 105 15.87 6.07 -3.06
C MET A 105 15.07 4.85 -2.58
N LEU A 106 15.65 3.66 -2.73
CA LEU A 106 15.02 2.42 -2.25
C LEU A 106 14.81 2.46 -0.72
N SER A 107 15.81 2.91 0.04
CA SER A 107 15.70 3.00 1.50
C SER A 107 14.66 4.03 1.94
N VAL A 108 14.57 5.18 1.26
CA VAL A 108 13.54 6.20 1.52
C VAL A 108 12.14 5.64 1.21
N MET A 109 11.96 4.98 0.08
CA MET A 109 10.68 4.37 -0.29
C MET A 109 10.29 3.22 0.66
N ALA A 110 11.26 2.39 1.08
CA ALA A 110 11.03 1.34 2.06
C ALA A 110 10.63 1.90 3.44
N GLY A 111 11.30 2.95 3.91
CA GLY A 111 10.93 3.65 5.14
C GLY A 111 9.52 4.25 5.08
N SER A 112 9.19 4.92 3.98
CA SER A 112 7.84 5.46 3.75
C SER A 112 6.77 4.36 3.68
N GLY A 113 7.07 3.22 3.04
CA GLY A 113 6.18 2.07 2.99
C GLY A 113 5.95 1.43 4.36
N ALA A 114 7.00 1.31 5.19
CA ALA A 114 6.88 0.83 6.56
C ALA A 114 6.00 1.75 7.42
N GLN A 115 6.16 3.07 7.29
CA GLN A 115 5.33 4.06 7.96
C GLN A 115 3.86 3.91 7.56
N LEU A 116 3.57 3.80 6.27
CA LEU A 116 2.21 3.61 5.73
C LEU A 116 1.60 2.29 6.18
N GLY A 117 2.39 1.20 6.19
CA GLY A 117 1.95 -0.11 6.69
C GLY A 117 1.55 -0.07 8.16
N ALA A 118 2.36 0.57 9.01
CA ALA A 118 2.05 0.75 10.41
C ALA A 118 0.80 1.63 10.63
N MET A 119 0.68 2.72 9.86
CA MET A 119 -0.51 3.58 9.89
C MET A 119 -1.77 2.81 9.51
N ALA A 120 -1.76 2.07 8.40
CA ALA A 120 -2.90 1.29 7.93
C ALA A 120 -3.31 0.22 8.94
N THR A 121 -2.34 -0.56 9.44
CA THR A 121 -2.58 -1.60 10.45
C THR A 121 -3.19 -1.03 11.73
N THR A 122 -2.64 0.06 12.25
CA THR A 122 -3.15 0.70 13.47
C THR A 122 -4.53 1.32 13.26
N THR A 123 -4.76 1.96 12.10
CA THR A 123 -6.07 2.53 11.78
C THR A 123 -7.14 1.44 11.68
N LEU A 124 -6.85 0.32 11.01
CA LEU A 124 -7.74 -0.82 10.93
C LEU A 124 -8.00 -1.45 12.31
N PHE A 125 -6.97 -1.54 13.16
CA PHE A 125 -7.12 -2.03 14.53
C PHE A 125 -8.07 -1.16 15.35
N PHE A 126 -7.93 0.18 15.30
CA PHE A 126 -8.87 1.09 15.96
C PHE A 126 -10.29 1.01 15.37
N ALA A 127 -10.39 0.78 14.07
CA ALA A 127 -11.69 0.56 13.41
C ALA A 127 -12.38 -0.72 13.91
N LEU A 128 -11.62 -1.81 14.08
CA LEU A 128 -12.14 -3.08 14.64
C LEU A 128 -12.59 -2.94 16.09
N LEU A 129 -11.91 -2.14 16.90
CA LEU A 129 -12.30 -1.87 18.28
C LEU A 129 -13.55 -0.97 18.39
N GLY A 130 -14.08 -0.46 17.25
CA GLY A 130 -15.27 0.38 17.24
C GLY A 130 -15.03 1.87 17.53
N PHE A 131 -13.78 2.31 17.66
CA PHE A 131 -13.47 3.73 17.87
C PHE A 131 -13.78 4.61 16.65
N LEU A 132 -13.82 4.01 15.47
CA LEU A 132 -14.13 4.70 14.21
C LEU A 132 -15.60 4.55 13.85
N ASN A 133 -16.47 5.01 14.73
CA ASN A 133 -17.91 4.97 14.47
C ASN A 133 -18.30 6.15 13.55
N PRO A 134 -19.16 5.96 12.54
CA PRO A 134 -19.64 6.99 11.62
C PRO A 134 -20.43 8.11 12.27
N SER A 135 -20.91 7.91 13.49
CA SER A 135 -21.50 9.00 14.28
C SER A 135 -20.50 10.14 14.52
N ASN A 136 -19.20 9.84 14.58
CA ASN A 136 -18.13 10.81 14.76
C ASN A 136 -17.52 11.21 13.41
N ARG A 137 -18.08 12.22 12.76
CA ARG A 137 -17.54 12.75 11.51
C ARG A 137 -16.07 13.18 11.68
N GLY A 138 -15.20 12.70 10.80
CA GLY A 138 -13.78 13.06 10.78
C GLY A 138 -12.88 12.23 11.70
N SER A 139 -13.39 11.32 12.53
CA SER A 139 -12.58 10.46 13.39
C SER A 139 -11.56 9.64 12.61
N LEU A 140 -11.95 9.07 11.48
CA LEU A 140 -11.06 8.31 10.58
C LEU A 140 -9.90 9.18 10.09
N GLY A 141 -10.19 10.36 9.54
CA GLY A 141 -9.16 11.27 9.04
C GLY A 141 -8.20 11.74 10.15
N THR A 142 -8.74 12.03 11.33
CA THR A 142 -7.92 12.44 12.48
C THR A 142 -6.98 11.32 12.92
N ILE A 143 -7.45 10.09 13.07
CA ILE A 143 -6.61 8.95 13.45
C ILE A 143 -5.55 8.68 12.37
N MET A 144 -5.90 8.75 11.08
CA MET A 144 -4.92 8.58 10.01
C MET A 144 -3.81 9.63 10.04
N ILE A 145 -4.15 10.91 10.28
CA ILE A 145 -3.14 11.98 10.36
C ILE A 145 -2.27 11.82 11.61
N VAL A 146 -2.86 11.49 12.76
CA VAL A 146 -2.12 11.30 14.02
C VAL A 146 -1.18 10.10 13.91
N THR A 147 -1.67 8.95 13.45
CA THR A 147 -0.86 7.73 13.31
C THR A 147 0.23 7.91 12.26
N TRP A 148 -0.09 8.56 11.11
CA TRP A 148 0.92 8.88 10.12
C TRP A 148 2.05 9.75 10.68
N THR A 149 1.70 10.76 11.46
CA THR A 149 2.66 11.67 12.09
C THR A 149 3.55 10.92 13.10
N LEU A 150 2.96 10.11 13.97
CA LEU A 150 3.68 9.35 14.99
C LEU A 150 4.61 8.28 14.39
N PHE A 151 4.14 7.56 13.37
CA PHE A 151 4.96 6.54 12.70
C PHE A 151 6.05 7.11 11.78
N GLY A 152 6.20 8.43 11.68
CA GLY A 152 7.39 9.06 11.10
C GLY A 152 8.69 8.56 11.73
N CYS A 153 8.67 8.27 13.04
CA CYS A 153 9.79 7.65 13.73
C CYS A 153 10.13 6.25 13.17
N LEU A 154 9.13 5.40 12.94
CA LEU A 154 9.32 4.08 12.33
C LEU A 154 9.87 4.19 10.90
N GLY A 155 9.31 5.10 10.09
CA GLY A 155 9.77 5.36 8.73
C GLY A 155 11.24 5.78 8.69
N GLY A 156 11.64 6.71 9.56
CA GLY A 156 13.04 7.13 9.71
C GLY A 156 13.97 5.99 10.15
N TYR A 157 13.53 5.18 11.12
CA TYR A 157 14.28 4.02 11.61
C TYR A 157 14.55 3.00 10.50
N VAL A 158 13.49 2.55 9.79
CA VAL A 158 13.60 1.55 8.73
C VAL A 158 14.44 2.08 7.57
N SER A 159 14.21 3.33 7.12
CA SER A 159 14.99 3.95 6.06
C SER A 159 16.48 4.00 6.40
N ALA A 160 16.83 4.45 7.60
CA ALA A 160 18.23 4.55 8.01
C ALA A 160 18.90 3.18 8.09
N ARG A 161 18.22 2.20 8.67
CA ARG A 161 18.76 0.85 8.84
C ARG A 161 18.98 0.13 7.51
N VAL A 162 18.02 0.24 6.57
CA VAL A 162 18.16 -0.30 5.22
C VAL A 162 19.29 0.41 4.46
N TYR A 163 19.42 1.73 4.61
CA TYR A 163 20.46 2.50 3.95
C TYR A 163 21.88 2.13 4.44
N VAL A 164 22.04 1.94 5.74
CA VAL A 164 23.31 1.48 6.34
C VAL A 164 23.65 0.06 5.90
N SER A 165 22.65 -0.82 5.74
CA SER A 165 22.86 -2.18 5.23
C SER A 165 23.38 -2.20 3.78
N PHE A 166 23.19 -1.13 3.04
CA PHE A 166 23.74 -0.94 1.69
C PHE A 166 25.02 -0.09 1.67
N ASP A 167 25.73 0.02 2.80
CA ASP A 167 26.97 0.80 2.94
C ASP A 167 26.84 2.26 2.53
N GLY A 168 25.67 2.86 2.76
CA GLY A 168 25.36 4.23 2.37
C GLY A 168 26.08 5.27 3.23
N ALA A 169 26.92 6.12 2.60
CA ALA A 169 27.71 7.15 3.32
C ALA A 169 26.93 8.44 3.62
N GLN A 170 25.91 8.78 2.81
CA GLN A 170 25.22 10.08 2.88
C GLN A 170 23.98 10.03 3.79
N TRP A 171 24.13 9.62 5.05
CA TRP A 171 23.02 9.43 5.97
C TRP A 171 22.18 10.69 6.21
N ARG A 172 22.80 11.89 6.23
CA ARG A 172 22.08 13.17 6.41
C ARG A 172 21.09 13.43 5.27
N ARG A 173 21.51 13.16 4.03
CA ARG A 173 20.64 13.30 2.86
C ARG A 173 19.50 12.29 2.88
N ASN A 174 19.79 11.05 3.25
CA ASN A 174 18.76 10.02 3.41
C ASN A 174 17.70 10.43 4.45
N MET A 175 18.14 10.96 5.60
CA MET A 175 17.26 11.46 6.67
C MET A 175 16.31 12.55 6.19
N ILE A 176 16.84 13.57 5.50
CA ILE A 176 16.03 14.68 4.97
C ILE A 176 15.05 14.16 3.91
N LEU A 177 15.51 13.33 2.97
CA LEU A 177 14.65 12.78 1.92
C LEU A 177 13.50 11.93 2.50
N THR A 178 13.77 11.12 3.52
CA THR A 178 12.73 10.30 4.18
C THR A 178 11.66 11.17 4.83
N ALA A 179 12.04 12.26 5.50
CA ALA A 179 11.10 13.15 6.16
C ALA A 179 10.32 14.06 5.20
N VAL A 180 10.83 14.32 4.00
CA VAL A 180 10.31 15.39 3.12
C VAL A 180 9.74 14.86 1.80
N LEU A 181 10.34 13.84 1.17
CA LEU A 181 10.02 13.46 -0.21
C LEU A 181 8.54 13.07 -0.39
N LEU A 182 8.07 12.08 0.35
CA LEU A 182 6.69 11.57 0.22
C LEU A 182 5.65 12.61 0.68
N PRO A 183 5.80 13.24 1.86
CA PRO A 183 4.86 14.27 2.29
C PRO A 183 4.77 15.43 1.32
N THR A 184 5.90 15.91 0.78
CA THR A 184 5.90 17.01 -0.21
C THR A 184 5.16 16.61 -1.49
N ALA A 185 5.42 15.41 -2.01
CA ALA A 185 4.77 14.94 -3.24
C ALA A 185 3.24 14.83 -3.07
N ILE A 186 2.79 14.23 -1.96
CA ILE A 186 1.36 14.11 -1.65
C ILE A 186 0.73 15.48 -1.38
N PHE A 187 1.36 16.32 -0.57
CA PHE A 187 0.87 17.65 -0.25
C PHE A 187 0.77 18.53 -1.50
N ALA A 188 1.76 18.49 -2.39
CA ALA A 188 1.72 19.24 -3.65
C ALA A 188 0.55 18.77 -4.54
N LEU A 189 0.34 17.46 -4.68
CA LEU A 189 -0.77 16.91 -5.47
C LEU A 189 -2.12 17.25 -4.82
N MET A 190 -2.25 17.11 -3.50
CA MET A 190 -3.46 17.49 -2.76
C MET A 190 -3.81 18.98 -2.91
N ASN A 191 -2.79 19.87 -2.87
CA ASN A 191 -3.01 21.31 -3.10
C ASN A 191 -3.42 21.61 -4.54
N LEU A 192 -2.86 20.90 -5.53
CA LEU A 192 -3.29 21.01 -6.92
C LEU A 192 -4.77 20.65 -7.08
N LEU A 193 -5.20 19.53 -6.46
CA LEU A 193 -6.59 19.10 -6.48
C LEU A 193 -7.50 20.10 -5.72
N ASN A 194 -7.05 20.57 -4.56
CA ASN A 194 -7.77 21.58 -3.79
C ASN A 194 -7.94 22.90 -4.55
N PHE A 195 -6.93 23.31 -5.32
CA PHE A 195 -7.03 24.49 -6.18
C PHE A 195 -8.15 24.37 -7.21
N VAL A 196 -8.32 23.19 -7.82
CA VAL A 196 -9.45 22.92 -8.73
C VAL A 196 -10.79 23.02 -8.00
N LEU A 197 -10.89 22.55 -6.74
CA LEU A 197 -12.10 22.69 -5.94
C LEU A 197 -12.42 24.16 -5.60
N VAL A 198 -11.41 24.94 -5.29
CA VAL A 198 -11.55 26.38 -5.01
C VAL A 198 -12.03 27.13 -6.26
N LEU A 199 -11.47 26.85 -7.44
CA LEU A 199 -11.89 27.47 -8.71
C LEU A 199 -13.36 27.16 -9.05
N ASN A 200 -13.84 25.97 -8.69
CA ASN A 200 -15.24 25.58 -8.90
C ASN A 200 -16.16 25.99 -7.74
N HIS A 201 -15.70 26.82 -6.82
CA HIS A 201 -16.47 27.27 -5.64
C HIS A 201 -17.12 26.11 -4.85
N SER A 202 -16.46 24.96 -4.80
CA SER A 202 -16.97 23.78 -4.12
C SER A 202 -16.87 23.91 -2.61
N SER A 203 -17.93 23.54 -1.90
CA SER A 203 -17.94 23.47 -0.43
C SER A 203 -16.96 22.42 0.15
N GLY A 204 -16.47 21.50 -0.68
CA GLY A 204 -15.47 20.51 -0.30
C GLY A 204 -14.02 21.02 -0.33
N ALA A 205 -13.80 22.30 -0.72
CA ALA A 205 -12.46 22.86 -0.72
C ALA A 205 -11.90 23.00 0.71
N VAL A 206 -10.65 22.56 0.89
CA VAL A 206 -9.96 22.66 2.18
C VAL A 206 -9.57 24.12 2.44
N PRO A 207 -9.99 24.74 3.59
CA PRO A 207 -9.66 26.10 3.89
C PRO A 207 -8.16 26.27 4.19
N PHE A 208 -7.64 27.47 3.89
CA PHE A 208 -6.22 27.80 4.04
C PHE A 208 -5.68 27.55 5.46
N GLY A 209 -6.47 27.85 6.50
CA GLY A 209 -6.08 27.60 7.89
C GLY A 209 -5.79 26.11 8.18
N THR A 210 -6.58 25.20 7.59
CA THR A 210 -6.35 23.75 7.72
C THR A 210 -5.08 23.31 6.99
N LEU A 211 -4.81 23.86 5.81
CA LEU A 211 -3.56 23.60 5.10
C LEU A 211 -2.33 24.05 5.90
N LEU A 212 -2.42 25.24 6.51
CA LEU A 212 -1.36 25.76 7.38
C LEU A 212 -1.16 24.88 8.61
N ALA A 213 -2.24 24.40 9.24
CA ALA A 213 -2.18 23.48 10.38
C ALA A 213 -1.51 22.14 10.01
N LEU A 214 -1.81 21.60 8.84
CA LEU A 214 -1.16 20.37 8.34
C LEU A 214 0.34 20.56 8.11
N VAL A 215 0.74 21.69 7.53
CA VAL A 215 2.16 22.05 7.35
C VAL A 215 2.85 22.22 8.70
N ALA A 216 2.23 22.89 9.64
CA ALA A 216 2.77 23.05 11.00
C ALA A 216 2.96 21.68 11.70
N LEU A 217 1.97 20.79 11.63
CA LEU A 217 2.05 19.44 12.19
C LEU A 217 3.16 18.62 11.53
N TRP A 218 3.32 18.74 10.21
CA TRP A 218 4.41 18.09 9.49
C TRP A 218 5.79 18.58 9.96
N PHE A 219 6.04 19.89 9.96
CA PHE A 219 7.37 20.41 10.32
C PHE A 219 7.67 20.35 11.82
N LEU A 220 6.66 20.57 12.70
CA LEU A 220 6.89 20.63 14.15
C LEU A 220 6.90 19.25 14.82
N ILE A 221 6.19 18.26 14.26
CA ILE A 221 6.05 16.94 14.90
C ILE A 221 6.64 15.84 14.03
N HIS A 222 6.18 15.69 12.80
CA HIS A 222 6.60 14.56 11.95
C HIS A 222 8.10 14.60 11.62
N VAL A 223 8.65 15.74 11.21
CA VAL A 223 10.07 15.86 10.86
C VAL A 223 10.97 15.55 12.05
N PRO A 224 10.79 16.10 13.26
CA PRO A 224 11.58 15.72 14.42
C PRO A 224 11.47 14.25 14.79
N LEU A 225 10.26 13.66 14.72
CA LEU A 225 10.08 12.23 14.97
C LEU A 225 10.83 11.36 13.96
N SER A 226 10.78 11.72 12.68
CA SER A 226 11.52 11.01 11.63
C SER A 226 13.04 11.10 11.86
N PHE A 227 13.54 12.24 12.31
CA PHE A 227 14.95 12.40 12.66
C PHE A 227 15.35 11.55 13.87
N LEU A 228 14.48 11.50 14.88
CA LEU A 228 14.68 10.62 16.04
C LEU A 228 14.74 9.15 15.62
N GLY A 229 13.81 8.72 14.77
CA GLY A 229 13.81 7.37 14.20
C GLY A 229 15.09 7.06 13.42
N THR A 230 15.52 7.99 12.56
CA THR A 230 16.78 7.87 11.81
C THR A 230 17.99 7.72 12.75
N TYR A 231 18.04 8.50 13.82
CA TYR A 231 19.11 8.39 14.83
C TYR A 231 19.19 6.99 15.46
N PHE A 232 18.04 6.42 15.86
CA PHE A 232 17.99 5.06 16.39
C PHE A 232 18.33 4.01 15.32
N GLY A 233 17.93 4.20 14.08
CA GLY A 233 18.28 3.31 12.98
C GLY A 233 19.78 3.29 12.69
N LEU A 234 20.43 4.45 12.69
CA LEU A 234 21.89 4.57 12.55
C LEU A 234 22.64 3.93 13.70
N LYS A 235 22.15 4.11 14.95
CA LYS A 235 22.74 3.50 16.16
C LYS A 235 22.61 1.98 16.15
N ALA A 236 21.51 1.44 15.64
CA ALA A 236 21.30 -0.01 15.51
C ALA A 236 22.22 -0.65 14.46
N GLY A 237 22.74 0.14 13.52
CA GLY A 237 23.60 -0.32 12.43
C GLY A 237 22.83 -1.07 11.34
N GLY A 238 23.58 -1.55 10.34
CA GLY A 238 23.03 -2.38 9.25
C GLY A 238 22.73 -3.81 9.70
N PHE A 239 22.03 -4.55 8.84
CA PHE A 239 21.86 -5.98 9.03
C PHE A 239 23.17 -6.71 8.68
N PRO A 240 23.64 -7.66 9.50
CA PRO A 240 24.86 -8.40 9.19
C PRO A 240 24.62 -9.31 7.98
N HIS A 241 25.48 -9.21 6.98
CA HIS A 241 25.44 -10.10 5.83
C HIS A 241 26.25 -11.36 6.11
N PRO A 242 25.73 -12.56 5.82
CA PRO A 242 26.43 -13.82 6.10
C PRO A 242 27.64 -14.05 5.19
N VAL A 243 27.65 -13.43 4.00
CA VAL A 243 28.71 -13.61 2.98
C VAL A 243 29.20 -12.24 2.49
N ARG A 244 30.49 -12.14 2.23
CA ARG A 244 31.08 -10.94 1.61
C ARG A 244 30.75 -10.87 0.13
N VAL A 245 30.46 -9.68 -0.36
CA VAL A 245 30.22 -9.40 -1.78
C VAL A 245 31.53 -9.50 -2.58
N ASN A 246 31.49 -10.11 -3.75
CA ASN A 246 32.65 -10.19 -4.64
C ASN A 246 33.06 -8.78 -5.12
N GLN A 247 34.35 -8.54 -5.32
CA GLN A 247 34.84 -7.24 -5.80
C GLN A 247 34.39 -6.94 -7.24
N ILE A 248 34.39 -7.94 -8.11
CA ILE A 248 33.99 -7.82 -9.51
C ILE A 248 32.55 -8.32 -9.65
N PRO A 249 31.62 -7.49 -10.16
CA PRO A 249 30.25 -7.91 -10.36
C PRO A 249 30.14 -8.96 -11.47
N ARG A 250 29.36 -10.01 -11.22
CA ARG A 250 29.09 -11.04 -12.22
C ARG A 250 28.24 -10.49 -13.36
N GLN A 251 28.51 -10.93 -14.57
CA GLN A 251 27.67 -10.63 -15.74
C GLN A 251 26.34 -11.38 -15.63
N ILE A 252 25.24 -10.68 -15.86
CA ILE A 252 23.89 -11.25 -15.85
C ILE A 252 23.58 -11.78 -17.24
N PRO A 253 23.17 -13.05 -17.37
CA PRO A 253 22.81 -13.63 -18.66
C PRO A 253 21.57 -12.95 -19.26
N PRO A 254 21.38 -12.99 -20.60
CA PRO A 254 20.24 -12.39 -21.25
C PRO A 254 18.92 -13.04 -20.78
N GLN A 255 18.05 -12.24 -20.16
CA GLN A 255 16.79 -12.70 -19.59
C GLN A 255 15.71 -12.85 -20.65
N LYS A 256 14.85 -13.87 -20.50
CA LYS A 256 13.65 -14.07 -21.32
C LYS A 256 12.70 -12.90 -21.14
N TRP A 257 11.88 -12.59 -22.14
CA TRP A 257 11.01 -11.41 -22.13
C TRP A 257 10.07 -11.32 -20.90
N TYR A 258 9.52 -12.44 -20.44
CA TYR A 258 8.64 -12.52 -19.27
C TYR A 258 9.39 -12.40 -17.92
N MET A 259 10.69 -12.61 -17.91
CA MET A 259 11.58 -12.42 -16.75
C MET A 259 12.11 -10.97 -16.65
N ARG A 260 11.81 -10.11 -17.63
CA ARG A 260 12.15 -8.70 -17.54
C ARG A 260 11.35 -8.04 -16.41
N LEU A 261 11.87 -6.91 -15.88
CA LEU A 261 11.32 -6.22 -14.70
C LEU A 261 9.80 -5.98 -14.78
N TRP A 262 9.34 -5.31 -15.83
CA TRP A 262 7.93 -4.92 -15.95
C TRP A 262 6.96 -6.08 -16.19
N PRO A 263 7.17 -6.98 -17.14
CA PRO A 263 6.27 -8.12 -17.33
C PRO A 263 6.18 -9.01 -16.09
N SER A 264 7.31 -9.31 -15.47
CA SER A 264 7.38 -10.13 -14.25
C SER A 264 6.65 -9.45 -13.07
N ALA A 265 6.88 -8.15 -12.86
CA ALA A 265 6.22 -7.40 -11.79
C ALA A 265 4.71 -7.30 -11.99
N LEU A 266 4.25 -7.00 -13.20
CA LEU A 266 2.82 -6.92 -13.50
C LEU A 266 2.11 -8.26 -13.30
N LEU A 267 2.72 -9.37 -13.71
CA LEU A 267 2.18 -10.72 -13.45
C LEU A 267 2.13 -11.02 -11.94
N ALA A 268 3.18 -10.68 -11.20
CA ALA A 268 3.22 -10.85 -9.75
C ALA A 268 2.14 -10.01 -9.04
N GLY A 269 1.92 -8.76 -9.46
CA GLY A 269 0.92 -7.86 -8.87
C GLY A 269 -0.53 -8.25 -9.13
N LEU A 270 -0.80 -9.09 -10.14
CA LEU A 270 -2.15 -9.52 -10.48
C LEU A 270 -2.81 -10.35 -9.38
N LEU A 271 -2.05 -11.21 -8.71
CA LEU A 271 -2.59 -12.11 -7.67
C LEU A 271 -3.00 -11.34 -6.40
N PRO A 272 -2.16 -10.46 -5.82
CA PRO A 272 -2.58 -9.62 -4.69
C PRO A 272 -3.75 -8.71 -5.03
N PHE A 273 -3.76 -8.11 -6.23
CA PHE A 273 -4.89 -7.33 -6.70
C PHE A 273 -6.17 -8.16 -6.78
N GLY A 274 -6.11 -9.40 -7.31
CA GLY A 274 -7.26 -10.30 -7.38
C GLY A 274 -7.83 -10.65 -6.00
N ALA A 275 -6.97 -10.79 -4.99
CA ALA A 275 -7.39 -11.02 -3.61
C ALA A 275 -8.15 -9.81 -3.01
N ALA A 276 -7.74 -8.59 -3.35
CA ALA A 276 -8.34 -7.36 -2.85
C ALA A 276 -9.52 -6.85 -3.72
N TRP A 277 -9.62 -7.32 -4.98
CA TRP A 277 -10.53 -6.75 -5.99
C TRP A 277 -11.98 -6.68 -5.56
N LEU A 278 -12.47 -7.72 -4.92
CA LEU A 278 -13.87 -7.80 -4.51
C LEU A 278 -14.20 -6.74 -3.47
N GLU A 279 -13.35 -6.59 -2.46
CA GLU A 279 -13.53 -5.59 -1.40
C GLU A 279 -13.41 -4.17 -1.96
N LEU A 280 -12.47 -3.97 -2.87
CA LEU A 280 -12.32 -2.72 -3.62
C LEU A 280 -13.59 -2.36 -4.40
N PHE A 281 -14.23 -3.34 -5.03
CA PHE A 281 -15.50 -3.14 -5.73
C PHE A 281 -16.59 -2.65 -4.77
N PHE A 282 -16.73 -3.24 -3.58
CA PHE A 282 -17.70 -2.81 -2.59
C PHE A 282 -17.39 -1.42 -2.02
N ILE A 283 -16.12 -1.11 -1.75
CA ILE A 283 -15.70 0.21 -1.28
C ILE A 283 -16.04 1.29 -2.30
N ILE A 284 -15.68 1.09 -3.57
CA ILE A 284 -15.95 2.06 -4.63
C ILE A 284 -17.45 2.26 -4.82
N ASN A 285 -18.24 1.18 -4.87
CA ASN A 285 -19.70 1.30 -4.99
C ASN A 285 -20.35 1.99 -3.78
N SER A 286 -19.81 1.80 -2.58
CA SER A 286 -20.31 2.47 -1.39
C SER A 286 -20.02 3.96 -1.41
N LEU A 287 -18.81 4.36 -1.81
CA LEU A 287 -18.40 5.76 -1.92
C LEU A 287 -19.28 6.54 -2.90
N PHE A 288 -19.59 5.96 -4.07
CA PHE A 288 -20.39 6.63 -5.09
C PHE A 288 -21.90 6.41 -4.93
N GLY A 289 -22.33 5.45 -4.13
CA GLY A 289 -23.74 5.19 -3.81
C GLY A 289 -24.30 5.98 -2.62
N ASN A 290 -23.59 7.00 -2.11
CA ASN A 290 -23.91 7.72 -0.88
C ASN A 290 -24.13 6.81 0.32
N ARG A 291 -23.48 5.66 0.33
CA ARG A 291 -23.51 4.69 1.43
C ARG A 291 -22.22 4.78 2.22
N VAL A 292 -22.30 4.64 3.53
CA VAL A 292 -21.10 4.60 4.34
C VAL A 292 -20.60 3.15 4.40
N TYR A 293 -19.32 2.94 4.10
CA TYR A 293 -18.70 1.64 4.20
C TYR A 293 -18.35 1.35 5.66
N TYR A 294 -18.96 0.29 6.21
CA TYR A 294 -18.82 -0.10 7.60
C TYR A 294 -18.13 -1.43 7.82
N ALA A 295 -17.84 -2.12 6.75
CA ALA A 295 -17.31 -3.48 6.85
C ALA A 295 -15.81 -3.50 7.21
N PHE A 296 -15.40 -2.76 8.24
CA PHE A 296 -14.00 -2.71 8.68
C PHE A 296 -13.43 -4.07 9.07
N GLY A 297 -14.27 -5.01 9.54
CA GLY A 297 -13.87 -6.38 9.79
C GLY A 297 -13.44 -7.09 8.51
N PHE A 298 -14.23 -6.95 7.44
CA PHE A 298 -13.91 -7.51 6.13
C PHE A 298 -12.69 -6.84 5.52
N LEU A 299 -12.61 -5.52 5.62
CA LEU A 299 -11.46 -4.75 5.13
C LEU A 299 -10.16 -5.16 5.81
N SER A 300 -10.17 -5.36 7.14
CA SER A 300 -8.97 -5.78 7.87
C SER A 300 -8.53 -7.19 7.50
N LEU A 301 -9.48 -8.12 7.33
CA LEU A 301 -9.15 -9.48 6.90
C LEU A 301 -8.63 -9.50 5.46
N THR A 302 -9.26 -8.76 4.54
CA THR A 302 -8.77 -8.60 3.17
C THR A 302 -7.39 -7.98 3.14
N PHE A 303 -7.12 -6.98 3.99
CA PHE A 303 -5.78 -6.39 4.12
C PHE A 303 -4.73 -7.44 4.53
N VAL A 304 -5.00 -8.26 5.54
CA VAL A 304 -4.10 -9.35 5.98
C VAL A 304 -3.88 -10.37 4.85
N VAL A 305 -4.97 -10.78 4.18
CA VAL A 305 -4.91 -11.72 3.05
C VAL A 305 -4.06 -11.16 1.91
N THR A 306 -4.22 -9.87 1.59
CA THR A 306 -3.43 -9.20 0.55
C THR A 306 -1.95 -9.08 0.95
N LEU A 307 -1.66 -8.77 2.23
CA LEU A 307 -0.28 -8.76 2.75
C LEU A 307 0.41 -10.12 2.57
N LEU A 308 -0.26 -11.20 2.97
CA LEU A 308 0.26 -12.56 2.86
C LEU A 308 0.47 -12.96 1.40
N THR A 309 -0.48 -12.65 0.53
CA THR A 309 -0.38 -12.94 -0.90
C THR A 309 0.78 -12.18 -1.54
N THR A 310 0.92 -10.88 -1.23
CA THR A 310 2.02 -10.05 -1.73
C THR A 310 3.37 -10.59 -1.27
N ALA A 311 3.51 -10.93 0.01
CA ALA A 311 4.75 -11.50 0.55
C ALA A 311 5.11 -12.81 -0.17
N THR A 312 4.15 -13.75 -0.26
CA THR A 312 4.36 -15.08 -0.85
C THR A 312 4.72 -14.98 -2.35
N VAL A 313 4.00 -14.16 -3.10
CA VAL A 313 4.24 -13.97 -4.53
C VAL A 313 5.56 -13.26 -4.80
N SER A 314 5.93 -12.27 -3.97
CA SER A 314 7.21 -11.58 -4.09
C SER A 314 8.38 -12.51 -3.83
N ILE A 315 8.31 -13.39 -2.82
CA ILE A 315 9.32 -14.41 -2.53
C ILE A 315 9.47 -15.35 -3.73
N LEU A 316 8.35 -15.87 -4.26
CA LEU A 316 8.39 -16.76 -5.43
C LEU A 316 9.03 -16.07 -6.64
N ASN A 317 8.62 -14.84 -6.93
CA ASN A 317 9.16 -14.06 -8.05
C ASN A 317 10.66 -13.80 -7.89
N CYS A 318 11.09 -13.44 -6.67
CA CYS A 318 12.50 -13.27 -6.34
C CYS A 318 13.29 -14.57 -6.53
N TYR A 319 12.79 -15.70 -6.04
CA TYR A 319 13.42 -17.02 -6.22
C TYR A 319 13.59 -17.38 -7.69
N LEU A 320 12.57 -17.20 -8.52
CA LEU A 320 12.64 -17.46 -9.96
C LEU A 320 13.71 -16.60 -10.66
N HIS A 321 13.87 -15.34 -10.25
CA HIS A 321 14.92 -14.46 -10.76
C HIS A 321 16.32 -14.90 -10.32
N LEU A 322 16.49 -15.34 -9.07
CA LEU A 322 17.76 -15.87 -8.59
C LEU A 322 18.14 -17.17 -9.31
N CYS A 323 17.17 -18.04 -9.61
CA CYS A 323 17.39 -19.23 -10.43
C CYS A 323 17.81 -18.89 -11.87
N ALA A 324 17.40 -17.72 -12.37
CA ALA A 324 17.82 -17.19 -13.67
C ALA A 324 19.12 -16.33 -13.57
N GLU A 325 19.87 -16.45 -12.48
CA GLU A 325 21.13 -15.76 -12.21
C GLU A 325 21.04 -14.22 -12.18
N GLU A 326 19.85 -13.66 -11.97
CA GLU A 326 19.62 -12.23 -11.80
C GLU A 326 19.69 -11.88 -10.31
N TYR A 327 20.83 -11.36 -9.84
CA TYR A 327 21.07 -11.02 -8.43
C TYR A 327 20.53 -9.66 -7.99
N ARG A 328 20.02 -8.81 -8.91
CA ARG A 328 19.48 -7.48 -8.61
C ARG A 328 18.03 -7.56 -8.11
N TRP A 329 17.82 -8.25 -7.02
CA TRP A 329 16.49 -8.55 -6.50
C TRP A 329 15.81 -7.38 -5.80
N GLN A 330 16.55 -6.45 -5.20
CA GLN A 330 16.04 -5.44 -4.27
C GLN A 330 14.94 -4.58 -4.89
N TRP A 331 15.23 -3.92 -6.01
CA TRP A 331 14.24 -3.14 -6.75
C TRP A 331 13.15 -4.01 -7.35
N ARG A 332 13.49 -5.21 -7.79
CA ARG A 332 12.52 -6.14 -8.36
C ARG A 332 11.51 -6.59 -7.32
N ALA A 333 11.94 -6.94 -6.11
CA ALA A 333 11.07 -7.28 -5.01
C ALA A 333 10.15 -6.13 -4.60
N PHE A 334 10.70 -4.90 -4.53
CA PHE A 334 9.91 -3.71 -4.22
C PHE A 334 8.85 -3.43 -5.30
N ILE A 335 9.23 -3.44 -6.57
CA ILE A 335 8.30 -3.15 -7.68
C ILE A 335 7.28 -4.28 -7.85
N SER A 336 7.66 -5.56 -7.71
CA SER A 336 6.71 -6.68 -7.82
C SER A 336 5.70 -6.69 -6.66
N GLY A 337 6.14 -6.37 -5.44
CA GLY A 337 5.23 -6.22 -4.30
C GLY A 337 4.24 -5.07 -4.50
N GLY A 338 4.72 -3.92 -4.97
CA GLY A 338 3.89 -2.75 -5.25
C GLY A 338 3.08 -2.81 -6.55
N ALA A 339 3.26 -3.83 -7.39
CA ALA A 339 2.64 -3.89 -8.71
C ALA A 339 1.09 -4.06 -8.67
N SER A 340 0.52 -4.46 -7.54
CA SER A 340 -0.94 -4.42 -7.30
C SER A 340 -1.53 -3.02 -7.53
N ALA A 341 -0.78 -1.97 -7.21
CA ALA A 341 -1.19 -0.58 -7.39
C ALA A 341 -1.43 -0.20 -8.87
N PHE A 342 -0.69 -0.77 -9.81
CA PHE A 342 -0.94 -0.55 -11.23
C PHE A 342 -2.30 -1.11 -11.67
N TRP A 343 -2.65 -2.30 -11.17
CA TRP A 343 -3.94 -2.92 -11.42
C TRP A 343 -5.08 -2.17 -10.73
N LEU A 344 -4.86 -1.69 -9.51
CA LEU A 344 -5.79 -0.83 -8.80
C LEU A 344 -6.06 0.46 -9.57
N PHE A 345 -5.03 1.13 -10.08
CA PHE A 345 -5.16 2.32 -10.89
C PHE A 345 -5.90 2.05 -12.20
N ALA A 346 -5.52 0.98 -12.91
CA ALA A 346 -6.18 0.57 -14.15
C ALA A 346 -7.67 0.26 -13.93
N TYR A 347 -7.99 -0.47 -12.86
CA TYR A 347 -9.38 -0.76 -12.48
C TYR A 347 -10.17 0.50 -12.14
N GLY A 348 -9.57 1.43 -11.37
CA GLY A 348 -10.21 2.70 -11.05
C GLY A 348 -10.51 3.55 -12.27
N VAL A 349 -9.58 3.62 -13.24
CA VAL A 349 -9.81 4.29 -14.52
C VAL A 349 -10.93 3.60 -15.34
N PHE A 350 -10.89 2.27 -15.41
CA PHE A 350 -11.93 1.48 -16.06
C PHE A 350 -13.33 1.74 -15.45
N PHE A 351 -13.40 1.76 -14.11
CA PHE A 351 -14.63 2.07 -13.40
C PHE A 351 -15.13 3.50 -13.68
N CYS A 352 -14.22 4.48 -13.73
CA CYS A 352 -14.54 5.86 -14.09
C CYS A 352 -15.17 5.98 -15.48
N VAL A 353 -14.61 5.27 -16.46
CA VAL A 353 -15.08 5.34 -17.86
C VAL A 353 -16.41 4.62 -18.07
N LEU A 354 -16.59 3.45 -17.45
CA LEU A 354 -17.74 2.58 -17.75
C LEU A 354 -18.92 2.72 -16.78
N ARG A 355 -18.68 3.14 -15.54
CA ARG A 355 -19.71 3.15 -14.49
C ARG A 355 -20.05 4.55 -13.99
N LEU A 356 -19.07 5.46 -13.96
CA LEU A 356 -19.28 6.80 -13.44
C LEU A 356 -19.69 7.75 -14.57
N ASN A 357 -20.91 8.24 -14.52
CA ASN A 357 -21.36 9.34 -15.37
C ASN A 357 -20.96 10.68 -14.74
N LEU A 358 -19.70 11.08 -14.88
CA LEU A 358 -19.22 12.37 -14.43
C LEU A 358 -19.34 13.37 -15.59
N PRO A 359 -20.26 14.35 -15.51
CA PRO A 359 -20.47 15.30 -16.61
C PRO A 359 -19.30 16.28 -16.74
N ASP A 360 -18.73 16.70 -15.61
CA ASP A 360 -17.73 17.76 -15.55
C ASP A 360 -16.31 17.24 -15.68
N LEU A 361 -15.49 17.96 -16.46
CA LEU A 361 -14.06 17.66 -16.59
C LEU A 361 -13.31 17.79 -15.27
N SER A 362 -13.70 18.75 -14.44
CA SER A 362 -13.13 18.97 -13.08
C SER A 362 -13.36 17.77 -12.17
N SER A 363 -14.56 17.16 -12.21
CA SER A 363 -14.88 15.95 -11.43
C SER A 363 -14.04 14.74 -11.86
N LYS A 364 -13.83 14.57 -13.17
CA LYS A 364 -12.95 13.52 -13.73
C LYS A 364 -11.51 13.72 -13.28
N PHE A 365 -11.02 14.96 -13.34
CA PHE A 365 -9.66 15.30 -12.93
C PHE A 365 -9.44 15.03 -11.44
N LEU A 366 -10.40 15.41 -10.58
CA LEU A 366 -10.36 15.14 -9.15
C LEU A 366 -10.36 13.63 -8.87
N TYR A 367 -11.23 12.88 -9.52
CA TYR A 367 -11.28 11.43 -9.37
C TYR A 367 -9.93 10.75 -9.71
N ILE A 368 -9.38 11.08 -10.88
CA ILE A 368 -8.08 10.51 -11.31
C ILE A 368 -6.96 10.95 -10.39
N GLY A 369 -6.97 12.19 -9.91
CA GLY A 369 -5.97 12.70 -8.98
C GLY A 369 -5.99 11.99 -7.62
N TYR A 370 -7.16 11.79 -7.02
CA TYR A 370 -7.27 11.01 -5.78
C TYR A 370 -6.94 9.54 -6.00
N LEU A 371 -7.34 8.95 -7.11
CA LEU A 371 -6.97 7.58 -7.48
C LEU A 371 -5.45 7.43 -7.61
N LEU A 372 -4.76 8.41 -8.18
CA LEU A 372 -3.31 8.43 -8.29
C LEU A 372 -2.63 8.47 -6.90
N ILE A 373 -3.15 9.29 -5.98
CA ILE A 373 -2.65 9.34 -4.60
C ILE A 373 -2.80 7.97 -3.93
N ILE A 374 -3.99 7.38 -3.98
CA ILE A 374 -4.27 6.08 -3.36
C ILE A 374 -3.36 5.00 -3.96
N SER A 375 -3.23 4.95 -5.29
CA SER A 375 -2.36 3.97 -5.96
C SER A 375 -0.89 4.18 -5.62
N THR A 376 -0.42 5.41 -5.44
CA THR A 376 0.95 5.68 -5.02
C THR A 376 1.22 5.21 -3.59
N LEU A 377 0.27 5.44 -2.68
CA LEU A 377 0.37 4.96 -1.29
C LEU A 377 0.34 3.44 -1.23
N ASP A 378 -0.54 2.79 -2.00
CA ASP A 378 -0.62 1.34 -2.16
C ASP A 378 0.68 0.75 -2.70
N PHE A 379 1.26 1.36 -3.74
CA PHE A 379 2.56 0.97 -4.30
C PHE A 379 3.68 0.98 -3.25
N LEU A 380 3.75 2.02 -2.44
CA LEU A 380 4.78 2.14 -1.40
C LEU A 380 4.58 1.13 -0.28
N LEU A 381 3.35 0.94 0.17
CA LEU A 381 3.01 0.01 1.25
C LEU A 381 3.33 -1.43 0.84
N PHE A 382 2.74 -1.91 -0.24
CA PHE A 382 2.95 -3.29 -0.68
C PHE A 382 4.33 -3.51 -1.30
N GLY A 383 4.95 -2.48 -1.88
CA GLY A 383 6.34 -2.51 -2.30
C GLY A 383 7.28 -2.78 -1.12
N PHE A 384 7.06 -2.11 0.01
CA PHE A 384 7.80 -2.40 1.24
C PHE A 384 7.57 -3.83 1.73
N VAL A 385 6.33 -4.32 1.70
CA VAL A 385 6.00 -5.70 2.10
C VAL A 385 6.74 -6.73 1.24
N GLY A 386 6.73 -6.56 -0.08
CA GLY A 386 7.47 -7.44 -1.00
C GLY A 386 8.98 -7.37 -0.78
N PHE A 387 9.53 -6.17 -0.58
CA PHE A 387 10.95 -5.99 -0.27
C PHE A 387 11.32 -6.65 1.07
N ALA A 388 10.56 -6.39 2.14
CA ALA A 388 10.83 -6.94 3.46
C ALA A 388 10.72 -8.47 3.48
N ALA A 389 9.72 -9.05 2.82
CA ALA A 389 9.52 -10.49 2.73
C ALA A 389 10.66 -11.20 2.00
N CYS A 390 11.29 -10.56 1.01
CA CYS A 390 12.45 -11.11 0.32
C CYS A 390 13.77 -10.86 1.06
N TYR A 391 13.81 -9.84 1.93
CA TYR A 391 15.02 -9.48 2.67
C TYR A 391 15.26 -10.39 3.89
N VAL A 392 14.20 -10.87 4.54
CA VAL A 392 14.23 -11.77 5.71
C VAL A 392 14.42 -13.21 5.28
#